data_76d02a8c0fedcd97a185e3202c155630
#
_entry.id   76d02a8c0fedcd97a185e3202c155630
#
_cell.length_a   1.000
_cell.length_b   1.000
_cell.length_c   1.000
_cell.angle_alpha   90.00
_cell.angle_beta   90.00
_cell.angle_gamma   90.00
#
_symmetry.space_group_name_H-M   'P 1'
#
loop_
_entity.id
_entity.type
_entity.pdbx_description
1 polymer ?
#
loop_
_entity_poly.entity_id
_entity_poly.type
_entity_poly.pdbx_seq_one_letter_code
_entity_poly.pdbx_strand_id
1 'polypeptide(L)'
;MIIIDIRSRTPIFEQIKEQIINLINIGELKPDDKLPSIRQLASDLDLNVNTVKRAFQELESERVTYSIPGKGIFVSPDAVANKIVQEG
;
A
#
# COMPACT_ATOMS: atom_id res chain seq x y z
N MET A 1 -6.88 -5.95 5.93
CA MET A 1 -6.31 -7.12 5.26
C MET A 1 -6.39 -6.96 3.76
N ILE A 2 -5.33 -7.31 3.06
CA ILE A 2 -5.28 -7.16 1.60
C ILE A 2 -5.74 -8.45 0.95
N ILE A 3 -6.75 -8.37 0.10
CA ILE A 3 -7.30 -9.50 -0.63
C ILE A 3 -7.20 -9.22 -2.11
N ILE A 4 -6.52 -10.10 -2.84
CA ILE A 4 -6.30 -9.94 -4.28
C ILE A 4 -7.30 -10.78 -5.06
N ASP A 5 -7.94 -10.14 -6.04
CA ASP A 5 -8.84 -10.82 -6.98
C ASP A 5 -8.16 -10.93 -8.33
N ILE A 6 -7.68 -12.12 -8.66
CA ILE A 6 -6.97 -12.35 -9.93
C ILE A 6 -7.89 -12.32 -11.15
N ARG A 7 -9.20 -12.36 -10.94
CA ARG A 7 -10.20 -12.28 -12.01
C ARG A 7 -10.60 -10.85 -12.33
N SER A 8 -10.26 -9.91 -11.47
CA SER A 8 -10.59 -8.51 -11.68
C SER A 8 -9.81 -7.95 -12.88
N ARG A 9 -10.41 -6.99 -13.57
CA ARG A 9 -9.74 -6.24 -14.63
C ARG A 9 -8.72 -5.26 -14.08
N THR A 10 -8.82 -4.93 -12.78
CA THR A 10 -7.87 -4.05 -12.14
C THR A 10 -6.55 -4.77 -11.96
N PRO A 11 -5.44 -4.21 -12.45
CA PRO A 11 -4.11 -4.81 -12.25
C PRO A 11 -3.83 -5.06 -10.78
N ILE A 12 -3.08 -6.11 -10.49
CA ILE A 12 -2.81 -6.50 -9.10
C ILE A 12 -2.16 -5.38 -8.31
N PHE A 13 -1.18 -4.67 -8.89
CA PHE A 13 -0.52 -3.57 -8.18
C PHE A 13 -1.50 -2.45 -7.82
N GLU A 14 -2.47 -2.18 -8.67
CA GLU A 14 -3.53 -1.21 -8.39
C GLU A 14 -4.42 -1.69 -7.23
N GLN A 15 -4.75 -2.97 -7.20
CA GLN A 15 -5.53 -3.53 -6.10
C GLN A 15 -4.82 -3.36 -4.76
N ILE A 16 -3.51 -3.58 -4.74
CA ILE A 16 -2.71 -3.39 -3.53
C ILE A 16 -2.78 -1.93 -3.07
N LYS A 17 -2.59 -1.00 -4.01
CA LYS A 17 -2.65 0.43 -3.70
C LYS A 17 -4.01 0.84 -3.16
N GLU A 18 -5.08 0.44 -3.84
CA GLU A 18 -6.44 0.79 -3.45
C GLU A 18 -6.78 0.28 -2.05
N GLN A 19 -6.37 -0.94 -1.74
CA GLN A 19 -6.67 -1.51 -0.43
C GLN A 19 -5.87 -0.85 0.69
N ILE A 20 -4.61 -0.52 0.47
CA ILE A 20 -3.81 0.21 1.45
C ILE A 20 -4.42 1.59 1.69
N ILE A 21 -4.77 2.31 0.63
CA ILE A 21 -5.40 3.62 0.74
C ILE A 21 -6.73 3.52 1.49
N ASN A 22 -7.52 2.50 1.19
CA ASN A 22 -8.79 2.29 1.88
C ASN A 22 -8.58 2.04 3.38
N LEU A 23 -7.60 1.23 3.77
CA LEU A 23 -7.30 0.97 5.17
C LEU A 23 -6.90 2.26 5.91
N ILE A 24 -6.18 3.15 5.23
CA ILE A 24 -5.81 4.45 5.78
C ILE A 24 -7.07 5.31 5.95
N ASN A 25 -7.92 5.35 4.94
CA ASN A 25 -9.12 6.19 4.95
C ASN A 25 -10.13 5.76 6.01
N ILE A 26 -10.24 4.48 6.31
CA ILE A 26 -11.17 4.00 7.35
C ILE A 26 -10.53 3.97 8.74
N GLY A 27 -9.25 4.35 8.87
CA GLY A 27 -8.58 4.44 10.15
C GLY A 27 -7.95 3.16 10.67
N GLU A 28 -7.93 2.08 9.87
CA GLU A 28 -7.27 0.84 10.24
C GLU A 28 -5.74 0.99 10.21
N LEU A 29 -5.22 1.78 9.27
CA LEU A 29 -3.82 2.17 9.22
C LEU A 29 -3.74 3.64 9.65
N LYS A 30 -2.91 3.89 10.66
CA LYS A 30 -2.76 5.22 11.28
C LYS A 30 -1.46 5.87 10.86
N PRO A 31 -1.29 7.18 11.11
CA PRO A 31 -0.04 7.87 10.81
C PRO A 31 1.15 7.13 11.41
N ASP A 32 2.19 6.97 10.60
CA ASP A 32 3.46 6.35 10.99
C ASP A 32 3.37 4.87 11.34
N ASP A 33 2.24 4.22 11.08
CA ASP A 33 2.14 2.77 11.22
C ASP A 33 3.08 2.09 10.22
N LYS A 34 3.76 1.05 10.67
CA LYS A 34 4.65 0.28 9.82
C LYS A 34 3.87 -0.68 8.95
N LEU A 35 4.16 -0.66 7.65
CA LEU A 35 3.60 -1.59 6.70
C LEU A 35 4.50 -2.83 6.60
N PRO A 36 3.96 -3.96 6.13
CA PRO A 36 4.82 -5.12 5.86
C PRO A 36 5.83 -4.77 4.78
N SER A 37 6.98 -5.44 4.80
CA SER A 37 7.98 -5.23 3.75
C SER A 37 7.45 -5.75 2.42
N ILE A 38 8.06 -5.28 1.32
CA ILE A 38 7.70 -5.73 -0.02
C ILE A 38 7.79 -7.24 -0.12
N ARG A 39 8.87 -7.83 0.39
CA ARG A 39 9.06 -9.28 0.34
C ARG A 39 8.05 -10.02 1.19
N GLN A 40 7.76 -9.51 2.38
CA GLN A 40 6.80 -10.13 3.27
C GLN A 40 5.41 -10.13 2.64
N LEU A 41 4.98 -8.99 2.10
CA LEU A 41 3.68 -8.90 1.47
C LEU A 41 3.57 -9.79 0.23
N ALA A 42 4.62 -9.81 -0.59
CA ALA A 42 4.66 -10.68 -1.76
C ALA A 42 4.55 -12.16 -1.37
N SER A 43 5.24 -12.55 -0.31
CA SER A 43 5.17 -13.92 0.20
C SER A 43 3.77 -14.24 0.74
N ASP A 44 3.20 -13.33 1.52
CA ASP A 44 1.88 -13.54 2.13
C ASP A 44 0.77 -13.65 1.08
N LEU A 45 0.89 -12.91 -0.02
CA LEU A 45 -0.11 -12.90 -1.07
C LEU A 45 0.23 -13.83 -2.24
N ASP A 46 1.35 -14.51 -2.16
CA ASP A 46 1.86 -15.36 -3.23
C ASP A 46 1.97 -14.62 -4.56
N LEU A 47 2.58 -13.44 -4.50
CA LEU A 47 2.74 -12.56 -5.66
C LEU A 47 4.20 -12.35 -6.01
N ASN A 48 4.44 -11.90 -7.23
CA ASN A 48 5.76 -11.50 -7.68
C ASN A 48 6.21 -10.26 -6.89
N VAL A 49 7.45 -10.27 -6.41
CA VAL A 49 8.02 -9.16 -5.65
C VAL A 49 7.95 -7.85 -6.44
N ASN A 50 8.19 -7.90 -7.75
CA ASN A 50 8.16 -6.69 -8.59
C ASN A 50 6.77 -6.04 -8.65
N THR A 51 5.72 -6.84 -8.60
CA THR A 51 4.34 -6.32 -8.58
C THR A 51 4.08 -5.54 -7.29
N VAL A 52 4.49 -6.10 -6.16
CA VAL A 52 4.34 -5.43 -4.86
C VAL A 52 5.23 -4.20 -4.80
N LYS A 53 6.46 -4.31 -5.30
CA LYS A 53 7.39 -3.19 -5.36
C LYS A 53 6.80 -2.02 -6.14
N ARG A 54 6.19 -2.29 -7.28
CA ARG A 54 5.55 -1.25 -8.09
C ARG A 54 4.47 -0.51 -7.31
N ALA A 55 3.61 -1.27 -6.61
CA ALA A 55 2.55 -0.68 -5.80
C ALA A 55 3.12 0.27 -4.75
N PHE A 56 4.16 -0.18 -4.04
CA PHE A 56 4.76 0.63 -2.98
C PHE A 56 5.51 1.84 -3.52
N GLN A 57 6.16 1.71 -4.68
CA GLN A 57 6.82 2.85 -5.30
C GLN A 57 5.82 3.93 -5.70
N GLU A 58 4.67 3.53 -6.22
CA GLU A 58 3.63 4.48 -6.60
C GLU A 58 3.01 5.14 -5.37
N LEU A 59 2.74 4.36 -4.32
CA LEU A 59 2.24 4.92 -3.06
C LEU A 59 3.20 5.96 -2.49
N GLU A 60 4.50 5.69 -2.56
CA GLU A 60 5.50 6.64 -2.07
C GLU A 60 5.55 7.90 -2.93
N SER A 61 5.48 7.75 -4.25
CA SER A 61 5.46 8.91 -5.16
C SER A 61 4.22 9.78 -4.95
N GLU A 62 3.12 9.17 -4.51
CA GLU A 62 1.87 9.87 -4.20
C GLU A 62 1.82 10.37 -2.76
N ARG A 63 2.90 10.19 -2.00
CA ARG A 63 3.03 10.61 -0.60
C ARG A 63 2.04 9.93 0.35
N VAL A 64 1.61 8.73 -0.01
CA VAL A 64 0.76 7.90 0.85
C VAL A 64 1.62 7.16 1.88
N THR A 65 2.84 6.79 1.49
CA THR A 65 3.79 6.12 2.35
C THR A 65 5.16 6.80 2.28
N TYR A 66 6.02 6.48 3.24
CA TYR A 66 7.42 6.90 3.22
C TYR A 66 8.29 5.75 3.70
N SER A 67 9.55 5.76 3.26
CA SER A 67 10.52 4.70 3.60
C SER A 67 11.63 5.27 4.46
N ILE A 68 12.05 4.49 5.45
CA ILE A 68 13.24 4.80 6.23
C ILE A 68 14.22 3.65 6.00
N PRO A 69 15.38 3.89 5.37
CA PRO A 69 16.35 2.83 5.10
C PRO A 69 16.72 2.07 6.38
N GLY A 70 16.70 0.74 6.30
CA GLY A 70 17.00 -0.13 7.42
C GLY A 70 15.88 -0.28 8.44
N LYS A 71 14.79 0.47 8.31
CA LYS A 71 13.66 0.40 9.25
C LYS A 71 12.36 -0.06 8.61
N GLY A 72 12.08 0.35 7.39
CA GLY A 72 10.91 -0.12 6.68
C GLY A 72 10.09 0.97 6.00
N ILE A 73 8.85 0.63 5.71
CA ILE A 73 7.89 1.48 5.01
C ILE A 73 6.76 1.81 5.97
N PHE A 74 6.35 3.07 6.01
CA PHE A 74 5.42 3.58 7.00
C PHE A 74 4.31 4.40 6.33
N VAL A 75 3.17 4.52 7.00
CA VAL A 75 2.06 5.36 6.54
C VAL A 75 2.41 6.83 6.76
N SER A 76 2.27 7.63 5.70
CA SER A 76 2.54 9.06 5.79
C SER A 76 1.48 9.77 6.65
N PRO A 77 1.89 10.66 7.57
CA PRO A 77 0.94 11.47 8.33
C PRO A 77 0.07 12.34 7.43
N ASP A 78 0.62 12.80 6.31
CA ASP A 78 -0.12 13.65 5.36
C ASP A 78 -1.27 12.88 4.71
N ALA A 79 -1.07 11.60 4.41
CA ALA A 79 -2.10 10.76 3.81
C ALA A 79 -3.31 10.65 4.73
N VAL A 80 -3.07 10.45 6.03
CA VAL A 80 -4.16 10.32 7.00
C VAL A 80 -4.86 11.65 7.22
N ALA A 81 -4.11 12.75 7.32
CA ALA A 81 -4.67 14.08 7.58
C ALA A 81 -5.57 14.56 6.45
N ASN A 82 -5.21 14.25 5.21
CA ASN A 82 -5.88 14.79 4.02
C ASN A 82 -6.91 13.85 3.40
N LYS A 83 -7.04 12.66 3.90
CA LYS A 83 -7.88 11.59 3.32
C LYS A 83 -7.68 11.44 1.82
N ILE A 84 -7.25 10.29 1.41
CA ILE A 84 -6.88 10.02 0.02
C ILE A 84 -8.14 9.76 -0.80
N VAL A 85 -8.29 10.50 -1.91
CA VAL A 85 -9.40 10.30 -2.83
C VAL A 85 -8.94 9.32 -3.91
N GLN A 86 -9.70 8.24 -4.08
CA GLN A 86 -9.48 7.30 -5.17
C GLN A 86 -10.46 7.61 -6.28
N GLU A 87 -9.93 7.82 -7.47
CA GLU A 87 -10.77 7.96 -8.66
C GLU A 87 -10.90 6.59 -9.30
N GLY A 88 -12.09 6.06 -9.21
CA GLY A 88 -12.42 4.74 -9.71
C GLY A 88 -12.67 4.68 -11.19
#